data_7d2ef406783a263dff46e12dc80d0b4a
#
_entry.id   7d2ef406783a263dff46e12dc80d0b4a
#
_cell.length_a   1.000
_cell.length_b   1.000
_cell.length_c   1.000
_cell.angle_alpha   90.00
_cell.angle_beta   90.00
_cell.angle_gamma   90.00
#
_symmetry.space_group_name_H-M   'P 1'
#
loop_
_entity.id
_entity.type
_entity.pdbx_description
1 polymer ?
#
loop_
_entity_poly.entity_id
_entity_poly.type
_entity_poly.pdbx_seq_one_letter_code
_entity_poly.pdbx_strand_id
1 'polypeptide(L)'
;MRGEDQRSEGFFSYVRLESRIPADHPLRAIRELVDAALGELSRSFDRLYSRDGRPSIPPERLLRALLLQAFYTVRSERQLMEQLDYNLLFRWFVGLSADDAVWDATVFCKNRDRLLDGDIANKFFVAVLNLPQVRRLLSSEHLSVDGTLIEAWASMKSFVPKDGGNAPPPKDRDGSGGRNAERNFHGEKRRNDTHSSTTDPDSRLFRKGAGKEAKLCHMGHLMTENRNGLVVDARLTEANGTAERSTALEMIADNARPGCTVGGDKNYDTADFVAGCRKRGCTPHVSQNNANRRSAIDGRTTRHAGYRISTVKRKQIEEPFGWIKTVGGLRKTRHCGRGLVEWFFVLTAAAYNLVRIPKLLAATG
;
A
#
# COMPACT_ATOMS: atom_id res chain seq x y z
N MET A 1 27.68 13.59 -39.13
CA MET A 1 28.87 12.75 -38.96
C MET A 1 28.57 11.64 -38.00
N ARG A 2 28.92 10.40 -38.31
CA ARG A 2 28.84 9.27 -37.38
C ARG A 2 29.93 9.44 -36.33
N GLY A 3 29.59 9.41 -35.00
CA GLY A 3 30.57 9.43 -33.93
C GLY A 3 31.39 8.12 -33.88
N GLU A 4 32.62 8.20 -33.40
CA GLU A 4 33.46 7.04 -33.19
C GLU A 4 33.01 6.29 -31.91
N ASP A 5 32.99 4.94 -31.94
CA ASP A 5 32.73 4.06 -30.79
C ASP A 5 34.04 3.89 -29.99
N GLN A 6 34.37 4.91 -29.17
CA GLN A 6 35.55 4.89 -28.31
C GLN A 6 35.18 4.33 -26.94
N ARG A 7 35.88 3.27 -26.51
CA ARG A 7 35.80 2.72 -25.17
C ARG A 7 36.90 3.32 -24.29
N SER A 8 36.51 3.89 -23.15
CA SER A 8 37.43 4.38 -22.15
C SER A 8 37.53 3.37 -21.01
N GLU A 9 38.70 2.86 -20.72
CA GLU A 9 39.02 2.00 -19.58
C GLU A 9 39.64 2.79 -18.40
N GLY A 10 39.25 4.05 -18.24
CA GLY A 10 39.77 4.92 -17.20
C GLY A 10 39.40 4.44 -15.80
N PHE A 11 40.40 4.22 -14.96
CA PHE A 11 40.24 3.74 -13.58
C PHE A 11 39.81 4.78 -12.57
N PHE A 12 39.91 6.07 -12.88
CA PHE A 12 39.59 7.15 -11.95
C PHE A 12 38.60 8.15 -12.57
N SER A 13 37.51 8.39 -11.86
CA SER A 13 36.54 9.43 -12.21
C SER A 13 36.18 10.23 -10.96
N TYR A 14 36.44 11.53 -10.96
CA TYR A 14 36.02 12.46 -9.91
C TYR A 14 34.59 12.98 -10.21
N VAL A 15 33.59 12.14 -9.92
CA VAL A 15 32.19 12.52 -10.15
C VAL A 15 31.46 12.66 -8.81
N ARG A 16 30.93 13.85 -8.54
CA ARG A 16 29.96 14.03 -7.45
C ARG A 16 28.59 13.56 -7.94
N LEU A 17 27.97 12.61 -7.24
CA LEU A 17 26.63 12.12 -7.59
C LEU A 17 25.64 13.27 -7.69
N GLU A 18 25.74 14.26 -6.80
CA GLU A 18 24.88 15.44 -6.78
C GLU A 18 24.90 16.20 -8.12
N SER A 19 26.04 16.33 -8.77
CA SER A 19 26.18 17.03 -10.06
C SER A 19 25.70 16.22 -11.26
N ARG A 20 25.53 14.90 -11.10
CA ARG A 20 25.03 14.01 -12.16
C ARG A 20 23.52 14.02 -12.28
N ILE A 21 22.82 14.33 -11.19
CA ILE A 21 21.35 14.34 -11.19
C ILE A 21 20.86 15.71 -11.66
N PRO A 22 20.03 15.79 -12.70
CA PRO A 22 19.46 17.05 -13.17
C PRO A 22 18.80 17.85 -12.04
N ALA A 23 18.91 19.18 -12.09
CA ALA A 23 18.36 20.04 -11.04
C ALA A 23 16.84 19.96 -10.92
N ASP A 24 16.17 19.68 -12.04
CA ASP A 24 14.71 19.52 -12.15
C ASP A 24 14.22 18.07 -11.98
N HIS A 25 15.12 17.13 -11.63
CA HIS A 25 14.73 15.73 -11.48
C HIS A 25 13.71 15.55 -10.33
N PRO A 26 12.56 14.87 -10.56
CA PRO A 26 11.47 14.75 -9.58
C PRO A 26 11.89 14.19 -8.22
N LEU A 27 12.87 13.29 -8.18
CA LEU A 27 13.38 12.73 -6.94
C LEU A 27 14.07 13.76 -6.04
N ARG A 28 14.47 14.94 -6.51
CA ARG A 28 15.06 15.99 -5.66
C ARG A 28 14.05 16.49 -4.64
N ALA A 29 12.91 16.97 -5.11
CA ALA A 29 11.84 17.45 -4.24
C ALA A 29 11.29 16.32 -3.35
N ILE A 30 11.20 15.09 -3.86
CA ILE A 30 10.80 13.93 -3.06
C ILE A 30 11.83 13.65 -1.97
N ARG A 31 13.13 13.71 -2.26
CA ARG A 31 14.19 13.45 -1.29
C ARG A 31 14.16 14.46 -0.15
N GLU A 32 13.93 15.73 -0.43
CA GLU A 32 13.79 16.77 0.60
C GLU A 32 12.65 16.46 1.58
N LEU A 33 11.48 16.04 1.05
CA LEU A 33 10.35 15.62 1.87
C LEU A 33 10.66 14.37 2.70
N VAL A 34 11.33 13.39 2.08
CA VAL A 34 11.73 12.14 2.74
C VAL A 34 12.73 12.44 3.86
N ASP A 35 13.75 13.25 3.60
CA ASP A 35 14.78 13.59 4.58
C ASP A 35 14.19 14.36 5.77
N ALA A 36 13.26 15.28 5.51
CA ALA A 36 12.52 15.99 6.58
C ALA A 36 11.69 15.01 7.44
N ALA A 37 10.93 14.10 6.80
CA ALA A 37 10.13 13.11 7.53
C ALA A 37 11.00 12.11 8.31
N LEU A 38 12.15 11.70 7.76
CA LEU A 38 13.11 10.81 8.44
C LEU A 38 13.72 11.48 9.67
N GLY A 39 13.99 12.79 9.61
CA GLY A 39 14.46 13.58 10.76
C GLY A 39 13.52 13.50 11.97
N GLU A 40 12.21 13.55 11.73
CA GLU A 40 11.18 13.40 12.77
C GLU A 40 11.19 11.99 13.41
N LEU A 41 11.71 10.98 12.70
CA LEU A 41 11.74 9.60 13.17
C LEU A 41 13.02 9.21 13.93
N SER A 42 14.02 10.08 14.04
CA SER A 42 15.31 9.78 14.65
C SER A 42 15.19 9.09 16.02
N ARG A 43 14.37 9.64 16.93
CA ARG A 43 14.11 9.04 18.24
C ARG A 43 13.45 7.67 18.18
N SER A 44 12.65 7.40 17.14
CA SER A 44 12.04 6.08 16.93
C SER A 44 13.07 5.07 16.45
N PHE A 45 13.99 5.49 15.61
CA PHE A 45 15.11 4.66 15.17
C PHE A 45 16.05 4.31 16.33
N ASP A 46 16.40 5.28 17.20
CA ASP A 46 17.26 5.03 18.37
C ASP A 46 16.72 3.93 19.30
N ARG A 47 15.39 3.77 19.35
CA ARG A 47 14.75 2.72 20.17
C ARG A 47 14.81 1.33 19.54
N LEU A 48 14.98 1.24 18.23
CA LEU A 48 15.02 -0.03 17.49
C LEU A 48 16.43 -0.65 17.42
N TYR A 49 17.45 0.15 17.68
CA TYR A 49 18.83 -0.28 17.55
C TYR A 49 19.53 -0.29 18.91
N SER A 50 20.32 -1.34 19.15
CA SER A 50 21.18 -1.41 20.32
C SER A 50 22.29 -0.35 20.21
N ARG A 51 22.73 0.15 21.36
CA ARG A 51 23.88 1.07 21.44
C ARG A 51 25.21 0.35 21.21
N ASP A 52 25.23 -0.96 21.47
CA ASP A 52 26.42 -1.80 21.38
C ASP A 52 26.31 -2.79 20.23
N GLY A 53 27.45 -3.15 19.64
CA GLY A 53 27.53 -4.15 18.59
C GLY A 53 28.00 -3.60 17.23
N ARG A 54 28.00 -4.48 16.22
CA ARG A 54 28.40 -4.10 14.86
C ARG A 54 27.38 -3.14 14.25
N PRO A 55 27.79 -2.01 13.64
CA PRO A 55 26.89 -1.12 12.91
C PRO A 55 26.07 -1.86 11.86
N SER A 56 24.76 -1.64 11.88
CA SER A 56 23.83 -2.19 10.89
C SER A 56 23.55 -1.17 9.78
N ILE A 57 22.73 -1.56 8.80
CA ILE A 57 22.27 -0.61 7.77
C ILE A 57 21.48 0.52 8.46
N PRO A 58 21.80 1.80 8.23
CA PRO A 58 21.01 2.90 8.76
C PRO A 58 19.55 2.82 8.32
N PRO A 59 18.59 2.98 9.23
CA PRO A 59 17.15 2.88 8.91
C PRO A 59 16.72 3.89 7.85
N GLU A 60 17.33 5.05 7.79
CA GLU A 60 17.08 6.06 6.77
C GLU A 60 17.44 5.57 5.37
N ARG A 61 18.58 4.89 5.23
CA ARG A 61 18.99 4.26 3.95
C ARG A 61 18.07 3.13 3.56
N LEU A 62 17.61 2.31 4.52
CA LEU A 62 16.63 1.25 4.28
C LEU A 62 15.32 1.82 3.75
N LEU A 63 14.75 2.85 4.40
CA LEU A 63 13.50 3.46 3.96
C LEU A 63 13.61 4.12 2.60
N ARG A 64 14.70 4.85 2.32
CA ARG A 64 14.92 5.43 0.99
C ARG A 64 15.01 4.34 -0.09
N ALA A 65 15.71 3.23 0.18
CA ALA A 65 15.80 2.11 -0.75
C ALA A 65 14.43 1.44 -0.99
N LEU A 66 13.62 1.25 0.05
CA LEU A 66 12.26 0.70 -0.07
C LEU A 66 11.30 1.66 -0.82
N LEU A 67 11.46 2.97 -0.66
CA LEU A 67 10.71 3.95 -1.46
C LEU A 67 11.08 3.87 -2.95
N LEU A 68 12.37 3.71 -3.29
CA LEU A 68 12.77 3.47 -4.69
C LEU A 68 12.14 2.20 -5.24
N GLN A 69 12.00 1.16 -4.43
CA GLN A 69 11.33 -0.07 -4.81
C GLN A 69 9.87 0.18 -5.22
N ALA A 70 9.17 1.06 -4.48
CA ALA A 70 7.81 1.46 -4.81
C ALA A 70 7.75 2.41 -6.03
N PHE A 71 8.64 3.41 -6.13
CA PHE A 71 8.64 4.39 -7.21
C PHE A 71 8.96 3.79 -8.59
N TYR A 72 9.84 2.80 -8.63
CA TYR A 72 10.35 2.21 -9.87
C TYR A 72 9.87 0.77 -10.09
N THR A 73 8.88 0.31 -9.36
CA THR A 73 8.29 -1.03 -9.49
C THR A 73 9.34 -2.15 -9.43
N VAL A 74 10.35 -2.01 -8.58
CA VAL A 74 11.42 -3.02 -8.42
C VAL A 74 10.85 -4.23 -7.69
N ARG A 75 10.87 -5.40 -8.34
CA ARG A 75 10.12 -6.57 -7.90
C ARG A 75 10.71 -7.35 -6.73
N SER A 76 12.01 -7.23 -6.48
CA SER A 76 12.67 -7.99 -5.42
C SER A 76 13.79 -7.19 -4.77
N GLU A 77 14.13 -7.55 -3.54
CA GLU A 77 15.26 -6.96 -2.82
C GLU A 77 16.59 -7.27 -3.54
N ARG A 78 16.73 -8.44 -4.16
CA ARG A 78 17.90 -8.78 -4.97
C ARG A 78 18.05 -7.82 -6.14
N GLN A 79 16.98 -7.59 -6.89
CA GLN A 79 16.99 -6.62 -7.99
C GLN A 79 17.23 -5.19 -7.50
N LEU A 80 16.72 -4.84 -6.30
CA LEU A 80 16.99 -3.54 -5.69
C LEU A 80 18.48 -3.37 -5.36
N MET A 81 19.12 -4.39 -4.79
CA MET A 81 20.55 -4.35 -4.51
C MET A 81 21.38 -4.23 -5.79
N GLU A 82 21.04 -4.98 -6.83
CA GLU A 82 21.64 -4.88 -8.16
C GLU A 82 21.49 -3.47 -8.74
N GLN A 83 20.30 -2.88 -8.67
CA GLN A 83 20.10 -1.48 -9.10
C GLN A 83 20.90 -0.49 -8.27
N LEU A 84 21.02 -0.69 -6.97
CA LEU A 84 21.86 0.15 -6.12
C LEU A 84 23.36 0.03 -6.44
N ASP A 85 23.78 -1.09 -7.02
CA ASP A 85 25.18 -1.29 -7.41
C ASP A 85 25.57 -0.45 -8.63
N TYR A 86 24.70 -0.35 -9.64
CA TYR A 86 25.02 0.28 -10.92
C TYR A 86 24.35 1.64 -11.13
N ASN A 87 23.24 1.92 -10.48
CA ASN A 87 22.42 3.10 -10.76
C ASN A 87 22.80 4.27 -9.88
N LEU A 88 23.50 5.25 -10.43
CA LEU A 88 23.95 6.45 -9.73
C LEU A 88 22.80 7.27 -9.15
N LEU A 89 21.64 7.32 -9.80
CA LEU A 89 20.45 7.99 -9.28
C LEU A 89 19.94 7.31 -8.00
N PHE A 90 19.91 5.97 -7.98
CA PHE A 90 19.48 5.21 -6.80
C PHE A 90 20.46 5.38 -5.65
N ARG A 91 21.77 5.31 -5.95
CA ARG A 91 22.82 5.56 -4.95
C ARG A 91 22.68 6.95 -4.33
N TRP A 92 22.53 7.96 -5.19
CA TRP A 92 22.32 9.34 -4.74
C TRP A 92 21.09 9.45 -3.83
N PHE A 93 19.95 8.89 -4.23
CA PHE A 93 18.71 8.98 -3.45
C PHE A 93 18.82 8.29 -2.09
N VAL A 94 19.47 7.13 -2.02
CA VAL A 94 19.69 6.36 -0.79
C VAL A 94 20.76 7.01 0.11
N GLY A 95 21.70 7.75 -0.47
CA GLY A 95 22.83 8.36 0.24
C GLY A 95 24.05 7.43 0.31
N LEU A 96 24.25 6.64 -0.75
CA LEU A 96 25.47 5.86 -0.97
C LEU A 96 26.42 6.67 -1.86
N SER A 97 27.72 6.64 -1.55
CA SER A 97 28.76 7.18 -2.46
C SER A 97 28.99 6.24 -3.64
N ALA A 98 29.73 6.68 -4.65
CA ALA A 98 30.00 5.86 -5.83
C ALA A 98 30.73 4.54 -5.48
N ASP A 99 31.57 4.56 -4.46
CA ASP A 99 32.43 3.45 -4.06
C ASP A 99 31.88 2.64 -2.86
N ASP A 100 30.77 3.06 -2.24
CA ASP A 100 30.19 2.31 -1.12
C ASP A 100 29.75 0.92 -1.58
N ALA A 101 30.12 -0.12 -0.84
CA ALA A 101 29.59 -1.45 -1.09
C ALA A 101 28.08 -1.52 -0.82
N VAL A 102 27.36 -2.17 -1.71
CA VAL A 102 25.92 -2.43 -1.53
C VAL A 102 25.72 -3.66 -0.65
N TRP A 103 24.64 -3.68 0.10
CA TRP A 103 24.31 -4.75 1.03
C TRP A 103 23.89 -6.03 0.30
N ASP A 104 24.11 -7.18 0.94
CA ASP A 104 23.47 -8.42 0.53
C ASP A 104 21.95 -8.34 0.76
N ALA A 105 21.17 -8.93 -0.16
CA ALA A 105 19.71 -8.91 -0.09
C ALA A 105 19.15 -9.55 1.19
N THR A 106 19.81 -10.59 1.72
CA THR A 106 19.41 -11.25 2.96
C THR A 106 19.65 -10.34 4.18
N VAL A 107 20.79 -9.63 4.19
CA VAL A 107 21.08 -8.63 5.24
C VAL A 107 20.09 -7.49 5.17
N PHE A 108 19.76 -7.02 3.97
CA PHE A 108 18.75 -5.98 3.77
C PHE A 108 17.39 -6.41 4.32
N CYS A 109 16.90 -7.61 3.98
CA CYS A 109 15.62 -8.15 4.47
C CYS A 109 15.58 -8.22 6.00
N LYS A 110 16.60 -8.76 6.65
CA LYS A 110 16.68 -8.85 8.12
C LYS A 110 16.65 -7.47 8.79
N ASN A 111 17.27 -6.47 8.19
CA ASN A 111 17.24 -5.10 8.71
C ASN A 111 15.89 -4.42 8.47
N ARG A 112 15.24 -4.69 7.32
CA ARG A 112 13.87 -4.23 7.04
C ARG A 112 12.87 -4.75 8.08
N ASP A 113 12.99 -6.01 8.49
CA ASP A 113 12.05 -6.62 9.45
C ASP A 113 12.06 -5.91 10.81
N ARG A 114 13.20 -5.31 11.22
CA ARG A 114 13.23 -4.42 12.40
C ARG A 114 12.36 -3.17 12.25
N LEU A 115 12.25 -2.65 11.03
CA LEU A 115 11.38 -1.49 10.76
C LEU A 115 9.90 -1.87 10.87
N LEU A 116 9.56 -3.13 10.56
CA LEU A 116 8.23 -3.67 10.78
C LEU A 116 7.87 -3.71 12.27
N ASP A 117 8.77 -4.27 13.10
CA ASP A 117 8.58 -4.35 14.56
C ASP A 117 8.37 -2.97 15.21
N GLY A 118 8.99 -1.94 14.65
CA GLY A 118 8.89 -0.56 15.11
C GLY A 118 7.70 0.23 14.59
N ASP A 119 6.83 -0.38 13.79
CA ASP A 119 5.71 0.30 13.08
C ASP A 119 6.17 1.55 12.28
N ILE A 120 7.34 1.44 11.67
CA ILE A 120 7.99 2.59 11.02
C ILE A 120 7.23 3.07 9.78
N ALA A 121 6.52 2.19 9.06
CA ALA A 121 5.74 2.62 7.90
C ALA A 121 4.63 3.61 8.29
N ASN A 122 3.86 3.32 9.34
CA ASN A 122 2.82 4.22 9.85
C ASN A 122 3.43 5.52 10.38
N LYS A 123 4.50 5.43 11.17
CA LYS A 123 5.19 6.61 11.69
C LYS A 123 5.72 7.49 10.56
N PHE A 124 6.30 6.90 9.53
CA PHE A 124 6.79 7.64 8.36
C PHE A 124 5.64 8.26 7.56
N PHE A 125 4.55 7.52 7.34
CA PHE A 125 3.36 8.05 6.68
C PHE A 125 2.80 9.27 7.43
N VAL A 126 2.65 9.16 8.75
CA VAL A 126 2.19 10.27 9.60
C VAL A 126 3.19 11.44 9.60
N ALA A 127 4.50 11.17 9.65
CA ALA A 127 5.53 12.21 9.58
C ALA A 127 5.44 13.00 8.26
N VAL A 128 5.28 12.32 7.12
CA VAL A 128 5.09 12.98 5.81
C VAL A 128 3.86 13.90 5.82
N LEU A 129 2.71 13.44 6.36
CA LEU A 129 1.48 14.23 6.43
C LEU A 129 1.62 15.44 7.39
N ASN A 130 2.46 15.33 8.42
CA ASN A 130 2.67 16.37 9.41
C ASN A 130 3.70 17.44 9.00
N LEU A 131 4.43 17.26 7.90
CA LEU A 131 5.32 18.30 7.40
C LEU A 131 4.54 19.62 7.18
N PRO A 132 5.04 20.78 7.63
CA PRO A 132 4.29 22.04 7.59
C PRO A 132 3.73 22.40 6.21
N GLN A 133 4.53 22.20 5.15
CA GLN A 133 4.12 22.44 3.77
C GLN A 133 3.03 21.43 3.30
N VAL A 134 3.04 20.20 3.80
CA VAL A 134 2.05 19.17 3.43
C VAL A 134 0.74 19.42 4.18
N ARG A 135 0.78 19.78 5.45
CA ARG A 135 -0.43 20.09 6.25
C ARG A 135 -1.28 21.19 5.61
N ARG A 136 -0.69 22.15 4.91
CA ARG A 136 -1.42 23.21 4.19
C ARG A 136 -2.20 22.68 2.98
N LEU A 137 -1.78 21.56 2.41
CA LEU A 137 -2.46 20.89 1.30
C LEU A 137 -3.65 20.04 1.76
N LEU A 138 -3.67 19.60 3.03
CA LEU A 138 -4.71 18.73 3.55
C LEU A 138 -5.99 19.50 3.87
N SER A 139 -7.13 18.91 3.51
CA SER A 139 -8.46 19.37 3.91
C SER A 139 -9.11 18.35 4.82
N SER A 140 -9.73 18.82 5.92
CA SER A 140 -10.52 17.99 6.83
C SER A 140 -12.01 18.10 6.61
N GLU A 141 -12.47 18.82 5.56
CA GLU A 141 -13.88 19.10 5.32
C GLU A 141 -14.58 18.00 4.54
N HIS A 142 -13.87 17.42 3.57
CA HIS A 142 -14.43 16.43 2.65
C HIS A 142 -13.45 15.27 2.50
N LEU A 143 -13.88 14.10 2.94
CA LEU A 143 -13.10 12.86 2.90
C LEU A 143 -13.79 11.85 2.00
N SER A 144 -13.03 10.89 1.46
CA SER A 144 -13.55 9.72 0.76
C SER A 144 -12.94 8.46 1.32
N VAL A 145 -13.73 7.39 1.41
CA VAL A 145 -13.30 6.06 1.85
C VAL A 145 -13.61 5.03 0.77
N ASP A 146 -12.72 4.08 0.59
CA ASP A 146 -12.96 2.94 -0.29
C ASP A 146 -12.02 1.78 0.08
N GLY A 147 -12.37 0.57 -0.40
CA GLY A 147 -11.62 -0.66 -0.21
C GLY A 147 -11.20 -1.30 -1.54
N THR A 148 -10.08 -2.00 -1.50
CA THR A 148 -9.58 -2.74 -2.65
C THR A 148 -9.00 -4.08 -2.26
N LEU A 149 -9.13 -5.08 -3.14
CA LEU A 149 -8.50 -6.38 -2.94
C LEU A 149 -7.04 -6.34 -3.37
N ILE A 150 -6.17 -6.89 -2.52
CA ILE A 150 -4.76 -7.15 -2.79
C ILE A 150 -4.59 -8.66 -2.84
N GLU A 151 -4.24 -9.19 -4.01
CA GLU A 151 -4.06 -10.62 -4.21
C GLU A 151 -2.87 -11.11 -3.36
N ALA A 152 -3.07 -12.18 -2.60
CA ALA A 152 -2.06 -12.74 -1.71
C ALA A 152 -0.96 -13.48 -2.49
N TRP A 153 0.22 -13.62 -1.89
CA TRP A 153 1.28 -14.49 -2.37
C TRP A 153 0.99 -15.95 -2.01
N ALA A 154 -0.15 -16.44 -2.46
CA ALA A 154 -0.61 -17.79 -2.22
C ALA A 154 -1.34 -18.33 -3.45
N SER A 155 -1.18 -19.60 -3.74
CA SER A 155 -1.92 -20.25 -4.79
C SER A 155 -3.18 -20.95 -4.24
N MET A 156 -4.19 -21.16 -5.06
CA MET A 156 -5.37 -21.95 -4.67
C MET A 156 -5.02 -23.40 -4.27
N LYS A 157 -3.85 -23.91 -4.66
CA LYS A 157 -3.35 -25.23 -4.23
C LYS A 157 -2.98 -25.26 -2.76
N SER A 158 -2.56 -24.11 -2.18
CA SER A 158 -2.26 -24.00 -0.75
C SER A 158 -3.50 -23.86 0.12
N PHE A 159 -4.68 -23.66 -0.45
CA PHE A 159 -5.93 -23.51 0.27
C PHE A 159 -6.52 -24.88 0.59
N VAL A 160 -6.22 -25.41 1.78
CA VAL A 160 -6.50 -26.75 2.23
C VAL A 160 -7.41 -26.77 3.47
N PRO A 161 -8.09 -27.88 3.78
CA PRO A 161 -8.89 -28.01 5.01
C PRO A 161 -8.05 -27.74 6.25
N LYS A 162 -8.64 -27.05 7.25
CA LYS A 162 -7.99 -26.71 8.52
C LYS A 162 -7.78 -27.93 9.43
N ASP A 163 -8.65 -28.93 9.33
CA ASP A 163 -8.65 -30.11 10.18
C ASP A 163 -7.59 -31.16 9.82
N GLY A 164 -6.59 -30.75 9.03
CA GLY A 164 -5.49 -31.65 8.65
C GLY A 164 -5.94 -32.85 7.83
N GLY A 165 -7.09 -32.76 7.18
CA GLY A 165 -7.66 -33.79 6.35
C GLY A 165 -6.77 -34.12 5.15
N ASN A 166 -5.61 -34.75 5.42
CA ASN A 166 -4.93 -35.64 4.51
C ASN A 166 -5.72 -36.95 4.43
N ALA A 167 -6.98 -36.88 3.98
CA ALA A 167 -7.54 -38.08 3.38
C ALA A 167 -6.66 -38.38 2.18
N PRO A 168 -5.98 -39.53 2.12
CA PRO A 168 -5.27 -39.92 0.92
C PRO A 168 -6.28 -39.83 -0.22
N PRO A 169 -5.91 -39.31 -1.41
CA PRO A 169 -6.80 -39.23 -2.54
C PRO A 169 -7.37 -40.63 -2.80
N PRO A 170 -8.65 -40.77 -3.18
CA PRO A 170 -9.18 -42.02 -3.59
C PRO A 170 -8.28 -42.52 -4.71
N LYS A 171 -7.67 -43.67 -4.52
CA LYS A 171 -6.85 -44.32 -5.53
C LYS A 171 -7.78 -44.64 -6.71
N ASP A 172 -7.66 -43.87 -7.78
CA ASP A 172 -8.30 -44.21 -9.02
C ASP A 172 -7.83 -45.60 -9.44
N ARG A 173 -8.77 -46.44 -9.74
CA ARG A 173 -8.55 -47.84 -10.11
C ARG A 173 -7.72 -48.03 -11.37
N ASP A 174 -7.33 -46.97 -12.07
CA ASP A 174 -6.78 -46.97 -13.41
C ASP A 174 -5.31 -46.56 -13.53
N GLY A 175 -4.62 -46.26 -12.49
CA GLY A 175 -3.16 -46.05 -12.52
C GLY A 175 -2.65 -44.90 -13.41
N SER A 176 -3.51 -44.13 -14.07
CA SER A 176 -3.15 -43.02 -14.97
C SER A 176 -3.12 -41.68 -14.18
N GLY A 177 -2.29 -41.60 -13.12
CA GLY A 177 -2.12 -40.44 -12.34
C GLY A 177 -1.43 -39.29 -13.10
N GLY A 178 -2.18 -38.42 -13.76
CA GLY A 178 -1.69 -37.12 -14.18
C GLY A 178 -1.28 -36.28 -12.98
N ARG A 179 -0.39 -35.32 -13.15
CA ARG A 179 0.15 -34.39 -12.10
C ARG A 179 -0.91 -33.73 -11.18
N ASN A 180 -2.21 -33.85 -11.50
CA ASN A 180 -3.35 -33.28 -10.78
C ASN A 180 -4.39 -34.30 -10.33
N ALA A 181 -4.11 -35.61 -10.43
CA ALA A 181 -5.04 -36.72 -10.08
C ALA A 181 -5.42 -36.70 -8.56
N GLU A 182 -4.64 -36.00 -7.73
CA GLU A 182 -4.81 -35.98 -6.26
C GLU A 182 -5.87 -34.98 -5.75
N ARG A 183 -6.51 -34.19 -6.63
CA ARG A 183 -7.47 -33.16 -6.18
C ARG A 183 -8.68 -33.09 -7.11
N ASN A 184 -9.82 -33.52 -6.59
CA ASN A 184 -11.09 -33.27 -7.22
C ASN A 184 -11.47 -31.80 -7.11
N PHE A 185 -11.21 -30.99 -8.13
CA PHE A 185 -11.59 -29.58 -8.20
C PHE A 185 -13.10 -29.37 -8.44
N HIS A 186 -13.86 -30.41 -8.72
CA HIS A 186 -15.26 -30.39 -9.10
C HIS A 186 -16.15 -30.97 -7.98
N GLY A 187 -16.37 -30.29 -6.87
CA GLY A 187 -17.33 -30.74 -5.88
C GLY A 187 -17.19 -30.20 -4.47
N GLU A 188 -15.99 -29.83 -4.03
CA GLU A 188 -15.80 -29.23 -2.73
C GLU A 188 -16.07 -27.73 -2.72
N LYS A 189 -17.07 -27.31 -1.94
CA LYS A 189 -17.28 -25.88 -1.65
C LYS A 189 -16.23 -25.42 -0.65
N ARG A 190 -15.12 -24.88 -1.14
CA ARG A 190 -14.07 -24.30 -0.31
C ARG A 190 -14.54 -22.99 0.31
N ARG A 191 -14.45 -22.89 1.62
CA ARG A 191 -14.86 -21.71 2.42
C ARG A 191 -13.78 -21.35 3.43
N ASN A 192 -13.76 -20.08 3.87
CA ASN A 192 -12.79 -19.60 4.86
C ASN A 192 -13.00 -20.18 6.27
N ASP A 193 -14.19 -20.68 6.59
CA ASP A 193 -14.50 -21.40 7.83
C ASP A 193 -13.84 -22.78 7.88
N THR A 194 -13.82 -23.48 6.76
CA THR A 194 -13.32 -24.87 6.65
C THR A 194 -11.90 -24.97 6.09
N HIS A 195 -11.43 -23.96 5.34
CA HIS A 195 -10.13 -23.99 4.69
C HIS A 195 -9.28 -22.77 5.04
N SER A 196 -7.96 -22.94 4.99
CA SER A 196 -6.97 -21.85 5.08
C SER A 196 -5.80 -22.11 4.13
N SER A 197 -5.10 -21.03 3.76
CA SER A 197 -3.87 -21.18 2.98
C SER A 197 -2.70 -21.59 3.88
N THR A 198 -1.95 -22.60 3.47
CA THR A 198 -0.70 -22.99 4.14
C THR A 198 0.45 -22.04 3.84
N THR A 199 0.38 -21.30 2.73
CA THR A 199 1.41 -20.33 2.34
C THR A 199 1.19 -18.98 3.01
N ASP A 200 -0.06 -18.51 3.09
CA ASP A 200 -0.44 -17.24 3.72
C ASP A 200 -1.76 -17.45 4.51
N PRO A 201 -1.67 -17.89 5.79
CA PRO A 201 -2.84 -18.19 6.61
C PRO A 201 -3.77 -17.00 6.87
N ASP A 202 -3.26 -15.77 6.76
CA ASP A 202 -4.03 -14.54 6.96
C ASP A 202 -4.83 -14.15 5.72
N SER A 203 -4.51 -14.72 4.55
CA SER A 203 -5.28 -14.48 3.33
C SER A 203 -6.64 -15.17 3.37
N ARG A 204 -7.63 -14.56 2.73
CA ARG A 204 -9.01 -15.08 2.68
C ARG A 204 -9.45 -15.25 1.25
N LEU A 205 -10.17 -16.35 0.99
CA LEU A 205 -10.82 -16.56 -0.29
C LEU A 205 -11.99 -15.57 -0.43
N PHE A 206 -11.87 -14.64 -1.34
CA PHE A 206 -12.87 -13.60 -1.54
C PHE A 206 -13.06 -13.27 -3.01
N ARG A 207 -14.26 -12.83 -3.40
CA ARG A 207 -14.60 -12.37 -4.75
C ARG A 207 -15.27 -10.99 -4.68
N LYS A 208 -14.91 -10.10 -5.57
CA LYS A 208 -15.41 -8.71 -5.60
C LYS A 208 -16.90 -8.61 -6.01
N GLY A 209 -17.50 -9.66 -6.55
CA GLY A 209 -18.90 -9.64 -6.98
C GLY A 209 -19.32 -10.96 -7.64
N ALA A 210 -20.63 -11.11 -7.91
CA ALA A 210 -21.16 -12.26 -8.62
C ALA A 210 -20.51 -12.40 -10.00
N GLY A 211 -20.19 -13.63 -10.40
CA GLY A 211 -19.53 -13.91 -11.69
C GLY A 211 -18.03 -13.60 -11.74
N LYS A 212 -17.41 -13.04 -10.69
CA LYS A 212 -15.97 -12.84 -10.60
C LYS A 212 -15.29 -14.04 -9.95
N GLU A 213 -14.05 -14.32 -10.38
CA GLU A 213 -13.20 -15.35 -9.77
C GLU A 213 -12.94 -15.04 -8.29
N ALA A 214 -13.02 -16.06 -7.43
CA ALA A 214 -12.61 -15.95 -6.04
C ALA A 214 -11.08 -16.14 -5.94
N LYS A 215 -10.40 -15.25 -5.23
CA LYS A 215 -8.96 -15.27 -5.05
C LYS A 215 -8.60 -15.19 -3.57
N LEU A 216 -7.46 -15.78 -3.22
CA LEU A 216 -6.85 -15.53 -1.91
C LEU A 216 -6.31 -14.10 -1.88
N CYS A 217 -6.81 -13.30 -0.97
CA CYS A 217 -6.49 -11.88 -0.92
C CYS A 217 -6.61 -11.30 0.49
N HIS A 218 -6.02 -10.13 0.65
CA HIS A 218 -6.25 -9.19 1.73
C HIS A 218 -7.12 -8.03 1.23
N MET A 219 -7.64 -7.22 2.12
CA MET A 219 -8.41 -6.03 1.77
C MET A 219 -7.67 -4.77 2.26
N GLY A 220 -7.23 -3.95 1.32
CA GLY A 220 -6.63 -2.66 1.60
C GLY A 220 -7.68 -1.57 1.61
N HIS A 221 -7.61 -0.66 2.58
CA HIS A 221 -8.52 0.45 2.77
C HIS A 221 -7.76 1.76 2.71
N LEU A 222 -8.30 2.73 2.03
CA LEU A 222 -7.77 4.09 1.99
C LEU A 222 -8.84 5.09 2.41
N MET A 223 -8.37 6.14 3.09
CA MET A 223 -9.10 7.39 3.23
C MET A 223 -8.30 8.49 2.54
N THR A 224 -8.96 9.25 1.67
CA THR A 224 -8.37 10.41 1.00
C THR A 224 -9.09 11.69 1.38
N GLU A 225 -8.37 12.81 1.45
CA GLU A 225 -9.00 14.11 1.45
C GLU A 225 -9.34 14.53 0.00
N ASN A 226 -10.46 15.25 -0.18
CA ASN A 226 -11.04 15.48 -1.51
C ASN A 226 -10.57 16.78 -2.20
N ARG A 227 -9.74 17.61 -1.57
CA ARG A 227 -9.20 18.82 -2.19
C ARG A 227 -8.10 18.46 -3.17
N ASN A 228 -7.12 17.72 -2.73
CA ASN A 228 -5.91 17.37 -3.47
C ASN A 228 -5.77 15.87 -3.75
N GLY A 229 -6.64 15.01 -3.18
CA GLY A 229 -6.62 13.56 -3.35
C GLY A 229 -5.43 12.90 -2.65
N LEU A 230 -4.93 13.48 -1.57
CA LEU A 230 -3.88 12.88 -0.76
C LEU A 230 -4.49 11.80 0.15
N VAL A 231 -3.77 10.69 0.30
CA VAL A 231 -4.14 9.64 1.25
C VAL A 231 -3.85 10.14 2.66
N VAL A 232 -4.85 10.09 3.54
CA VAL A 232 -4.74 10.51 4.94
C VAL A 232 -4.74 9.35 5.93
N ASP A 233 -5.23 8.17 5.51
CA ASP A 233 -5.17 6.92 6.28
C ASP A 233 -5.10 5.72 5.32
N ALA A 234 -4.36 4.68 5.70
CA ALA A 234 -4.19 3.45 4.93
C ALA A 234 -4.12 2.26 5.89
N ARG A 235 -4.99 1.26 5.70
CA ARG A 235 -5.09 0.07 6.56
C ARG A 235 -5.27 -1.19 5.73
N LEU A 236 -4.89 -2.33 6.30
CA LEU A 236 -5.12 -3.64 5.70
C LEU A 236 -5.87 -4.55 6.66
N THR A 237 -6.86 -5.26 6.14
CA THR A 237 -7.64 -6.23 6.91
C THR A 237 -7.74 -7.57 6.18
N GLU A 238 -8.30 -8.56 6.85
CA GLU A 238 -8.78 -9.76 6.18
C GLU A 238 -9.94 -9.42 5.26
N ALA A 239 -9.97 -10.01 4.07
CA ALA A 239 -11.04 -9.79 3.12
C ALA A 239 -12.33 -10.49 3.57
N ASN A 240 -13.37 -9.70 3.86
CA ASN A 240 -14.72 -10.19 4.17
C ASN A 240 -15.78 -9.19 3.71
N GLY A 241 -17.05 -9.56 3.82
CA GLY A 241 -18.18 -8.76 3.31
C GLY A 241 -18.50 -7.49 4.10
N THR A 242 -17.90 -7.28 5.29
CA THR A 242 -18.15 -6.14 6.17
C THR A 242 -16.92 -5.26 6.40
N ALA A 243 -15.72 -5.77 6.11
CA ALA A 243 -14.45 -5.09 6.39
C ALA A 243 -14.37 -3.67 5.83
N GLU A 244 -14.84 -3.42 4.61
CA GLU A 244 -14.83 -2.07 4.03
C GLU A 244 -15.55 -1.06 4.92
N ARG A 245 -16.73 -1.40 5.41
CA ARG A 245 -17.57 -0.49 6.21
C ARG A 245 -17.08 -0.34 7.63
N SER A 246 -16.67 -1.45 8.29
CA SER A 246 -16.15 -1.40 9.66
C SER A 246 -14.86 -0.59 9.73
N THR A 247 -13.90 -0.89 8.85
CA THR A 247 -12.62 -0.16 8.80
C THR A 247 -12.80 1.31 8.42
N ALA A 248 -13.72 1.62 7.49
CA ALA A 248 -14.03 3.01 7.18
C ALA A 248 -14.57 3.78 8.39
N LEU A 249 -15.42 3.16 9.23
CA LEU A 249 -15.90 3.80 10.47
C LEU A 249 -14.78 4.00 11.50
N GLU A 250 -13.80 3.11 11.58
CA GLU A 250 -12.62 3.29 12.41
C GLU A 250 -11.76 4.45 11.90
N MET A 251 -11.45 4.47 10.58
CA MET A 251 -10.71 5.56 9.94
C MET A 251 -11.39 6.93 10.15
N ILE A 252 -12.73 6.97 10.07
CA ILE A 252 -13.52 8.18 10.35
C ILE A 252 -13.40 8.59 11.81
N ALA A 253 -13.39 7.64 12.74
CA ALA A 253 -13.23 7.93 14.16
C ALA A 253 -11.88 8.58 14.47
N ASP A 254 -10.82 8.13 13.79
CA ASP A 254 -9.45 8.56 14.05
C ASP A 254 -9.09 9.87 13.32
N ASN A 255 -9.66 10.12 12.14
CA ASN A 255 -9.20 11.20 11.25
C ASN A 255 -10.25 12.29 10.97
N ALA A 256 -11.54 11.99 11.07
CA ALA A 256 -12.59 12.92 10.67
C ALA A 256 -12.99 13.87 11.81
N ARG A 257 -13.22 15.13 11.47
CA ARG A 257 -13.74 16.12 12.42
C ARG A 257 -15.26 16.20 12.31
N PRO A 258 -15.98 16.51 13.41
CA PRO A 258 -17.40 16.82 13.33
C PRO A 258 -17.67 17.92 12.29
N GLY A 259 -18.75 17.76 11.51
CA GLY A 259 -19.10 18.67 10.41
C GLY A 259 -18.52 18.28 9.05
N CYS A 260 -17.57 17.34 8.98
CA CYS A 260 -17.05 16.88 7.69
C CYS A 260 -18.07 16.04 6.91
N THR A 261 -17.81 15.89 5.61
CA THR A 261 -18.55 14.95 4.74
C THR A 261 -17.67 13.76 4.39
N VAL A 262 -18.27 12.57 4.31
CA VAL A 262 -17.55 11.33 3.95
C VAL A 262 -18.20 10.72 2.71
N GLY A 263 -17.46 10.71 1.59
CA GLY A 263 -17.85 10.08 0.35
C GLY A 263 -17.57 8.58 0.36
N GLY A 264 -18.49 7.78 -0.15
CA GLY A 264 -18.34 6.34 -0.32
C GLY A 264 -19.12 5.83 -1.53
N ASP A 265 -18.81 4.63 -1.99
CA ASP A 265 -19.56 3.99 -3.06
C ASP A 265 -20.91 3.43 -2.55
N LYS A 266 -21.68 2.78 -3.43
CA LYS A 266 -22.99 2.20 -3.08
C LYS A 266 -22.91 1.04 -2.08
N ASN A 267 -21.73 0.43 -1.85
CA ASN A 267 -21.56 -0.64 -0.85
C ASN A 267 -21.60 -0.08 0.57
N TYR A 268 -21.29 1.21 0.75
CA TYR A 268 -21.40 1.93 2.02
C TYR A 268 -22.82 2.42 2.33
N ASP A 269 -23.78 2.30 1.41
CA ASP A 269 -25.19 2.69 1.63
C ASP A 269 -25.91 1.64 2.48
N THR A 270 -25.55 1.55 3.75
CA THR A 270 -26.16 0.68 4.76
C THR A 270 -26.57 1.51 5.98
N ALA A 271 -27.65 1.07 6.66
CA ALA A 271 -28.15 1.77 7.85
C ALA A 271 -27.07 1.97 8.91
N ASP A 272 -26.28 0.91 9.18
CA ASP A 272 -25.23 0.93 10.20
C ASP A 272 -24.10 1.90 9.86
N PHE A 273 -23.63 1.93 8.60
CA PHE A 273 -22.59 2.86 8.17
C PHE A 273 -23.07 4.31 8.23
N VAL A 274 -24.27 4.58 7.72
CA VAL A 274 -24.87 5.92 7.73
C VAL A 274 -25.09 6.41 9.17
N ALA A 275 -25.62 5.56 10.05
CA ALA A 275 -25.78 5.87 11.46
C ALA A 275 -24.43 6.08 12.16
N GLY A 276 -23.45 5.23 11.86
CA GLY A 276 -22.08 5.33 12.38
C GLY A 276 -21.37 6.64 12.01
N CYS A 277 -21.51 7.12 10.78
CA CYS A 277 -21.00 8.43 10.36
C CYS A 277 -21.71 9.57 11.13
N ARG A 278 -23.05 9.53 11.19
CA ARG A 278 -23.84 10.57 11.89
C ARG A 278 -23.53 10.63 13.37
N LYS A 279 -23.34 9.48 14.04
CA LYS A 279 -22.94 9.41 15.45
C LYS A 279 -21.61 10.13 15.71
N ARG A 280 -20.72 10.18 14.70
CA ARG A 280 -19.44 10.89 14.76
C ARG A 280 -19.51 12.36 14.29
N GLY A 281 -20.73 12.86 14.05
CA GLY A 281 -20.95 14.22 13.55
C GLY A 281 -20.58 14.41 12.08
N CYS A 282 -20.39 13.32 11.32
CA CYS A 282 -20.03 13.38 9.91
C CYS A 282 -21.26 13.17 9.02
N THR A 283 -21.32 13.87 7.88
CA THR A 283 -22.40 13.71 6.91
C THR A 283 -21.99 12.66 5.85
N PRO A 284 -22.68 11.50 5.77
CA PRO A 284 -22.34 10.47 4.79
C PRO A 284 -22.84 10.89 3.39
N HIS A 285 -21.91 11.10 2.46
CA HIS A 285 -22.17 11.35 1.04
C HIS A 285 -21.94 10.07 0.21
N VAL A 286 -22.59 8.97 0.62
CA VAL A 286 -22.51 7.70 -0.09
C VAL A 286 -23.44 7.66 -1.31
N SER A 287 -23.07 6.92 -2.35
CA SER A 287 -23.93 6.73 -3.51
C SER A 287 -25.14 5.86 -3.13
N GLN A 288 -26.35 6.30 -3.47
CA GLN A 288 -27.56 5.54 -3.17
C GLN A 288 -27.57 4.17 -3.86
N ASN A 289 -27.97 3.15 -3.11
CA ASN A 289 -28.21 1.80 -3.61
C ASN A 289 -29.70 1.47 -3.53
N ASN A 290 -30.39 1.69 -4.64
CA ASN A 290 -31.82 1.43 -4.79
C ASN A 290 -32.12 0.10 -5.49
N ALA A 291 -31.10 -0.76 -5.71
CA ALA A 291 -31.27 -2.07 -6.31
C ALA A 291 -31.94 -3.02 -5.29
N ASN A 292 -33.22 -3.30 -5.48
CA ASN A 292 -34.03 -4.19 -4.65
C ASN A 292 -34.10 -3.83 -3.15
N ARG A 293 -33.81 -2.58 -2.79
CA ARG A 293 -33.87 -2.08 -1.41
C ARG A 293 -34.03 -0.56 -1.36
N ARG A 294 -34.47 -0.05 -0.21
CA ARG A 294 -34.44 1.38 0.08
C ARG A 294 -33.04 1.80 0.50
N SER A 295 -32.56 2.92 -0.06
CA SER A 295 -31.30 3.55 0.36
C SER A 295 -31.38 4.03 1.82
N ALA A 296 -30.29 3.93 2.56
CA ALA A 296 -30.16 4.51 3.89
C ALA A 296 -29.94 6.04 3.87
N ILE A 297 -29.59 6.59 2.70
CA ILE A 297 -29.48 8.03 2.46
C ILE A 297 -30.82 8.56 1.93
N ASP A 298 -31.30 9.64 2.52
CA ASP A 298 -32.57 10.31 2.16
C ASP A 298 -32.37 11.76 1.69
N GLY A 299 -33.49 12.47 1.42
CA GLY A 299 -33.48 13.83 0.96
C GLY A 299 -32.79 14.84 1.88
N ARG A 300 -32.58 14.52 3.18
CA ARG A 300 -31.80 15.36 4.10
C ARG A 300 -30.33 15.51 3.64
N THR A 301 -29.82 14.53 2.93
CA THR A 301 -28.46 14.56 2.38
C THR A 301 -28.48 14.87 0.87
N THR A 302 -29.31 14.17 0.09
CA THR A 302 -29.25 14.21 -1.39
C THR A 302 -29.71 15.52 -2.03
N ARG A 303 -30.52 16.32 -1.33
CA ARG A 303 -30.99 17.64 -1.81
C ARG A 303 -29.90 18.72 -1.85
N HIS A 304 -28.79 18.51 -1.13
CA HIS A 304 -27.73 19.50 -1.05
C HIS A 304 -26.77 19.40 -2.26
N ALA A 305 -26.37 20.56 -2.80
CA ALA A 305 -25.43 20.64 -3.93
C ALA A 305 -24.09 19.93 -3.63
N GLY A 306 -23.61 20.02 -2.38
CA GLY A 306 -22.40 19.35 -1.91
C GLY A 306 -22.43 17.82 -2.06
N TYR A 307 -23.61 17.19 -1.98
CA TYR A 307 -23.73 15.74 -2.21
C TYR A 307 -23.34 15.37 -3.64
N ARG A 308 -23.82 16.11 -4.65
CA ARG A 308 -23.45 15.87 -6.05
C ARG A 308 -21.97 16.06 -6.30
N ILE A 309 -21.37 17.11 -5.71
CA ILE A 309 -19.92 17.37 -5.80
C ILE A 309 -19.13 16.22 -5.19
N SER A 310 -19.47 15.79 -3.97
CA SER A 310 -18.81 14.68 -3.28
C SER A 310 -18.92 13.37 -4.07
N THR A 311 -20.07 13.08 -4.69
CA THR A 311 -20.25 11.86 -5.51
C THR A 311 -19.31 11.84 -6.72
N VAL A 312 -18.96 13.00 -7.28
CA VAL A 312 -17.98 13.11 -8.36
C VAL A 312 -16.55 13.01 -7.81
N LYS A 313 -16.25 13.80 -6.77
CA LYS A 313 -14.91 13.91 -6.19
C LYS A 313 -14.43 12.60 -5.56
N ARG A 314 -15.30 11.80 -4.95
CA ARG A 314 -14.93 10.51 -4.36
C ARG A 314 -14.21 9.57 -5.33
N LYS A 315 -14.45 9.70 -6.65
CA LYS A 315 -13.78 8.88 -7.66
C LYS A 315 -12.26 9.09 -7.70
N GLN A 316 -11.77 10.20 -7.15
CA GLN A 316 -10.34 10.46 -7.05
C GLN A 316 -9.61 9.41 -6.19
N ILE A 317 -10.30 8.71 -5.29
CA ILE A 317 -9.70 7.61 -4.50
C ILE A 317 -9.28 6.41 -5.38
N GLU A 318 -9.81 6.29 -6.60
CA GLU A 318 -9.38 5.27 -7.54
C GLU A 318 -7.93 5.51 -8.05
N GLU A 319 -7.48 6.78 -8.04
CA GLU A 319 -6.12 7.15 -8.47
C GLU A 319 -5.03 6.55 -7.56
N PRO A 320 -5.03 6.77 -6.23
CA PRO A 320 -4.05 6.12 -5.35
C PRO A 320 -4.15 4.59 -5.40
N PHE A 321 -5.33 3.99 -5.48
CA PHE A 321 -5.44 2.54 -5.64
C PHE A 321 -4.85 2.05 -6.95
N GLY A 322 -5.10 2.75 -8.04
CA GLY A 322 -4.50 2.45 -9.34
C GLY A 322 -2.98 2.49 -9.26
N TRP A 323 -2.42 3.56 -8.69
CA TRP A 323 -0.98 3.74 -8.52
C TRP A 323 -0.35 2.68 -7.61
N ILE A 324 -0.94 2.41 -6.45
CA ILE A 324 -0.48 1.38 -5.49
C ILE A 324 -0.42 0.01 -6.16
N LYS A 325 -1.43 -0.33 -6.97
CA LYS A 325 -1.50 -1.62 -7.65
C LYS A 325 -0.56 -1.76 -8.85
N THR A 326 -0.32 -0.69 -9.58
CA THR A 326 0.49 -0.71 -10.80
C THR A 326 1.94 -0.34 -10.50
N VAL A 327 2.20 0.91 -10.17
CA VAL A 327 3.54 1.42 -9.89
C VAL A 327 4.08 0.85 -8.57
N GLY A 328 3.29 0.91 -7.50
CA GLY A 328 3.64 0.35 -6.19
C GLY A 328 3.74 -1.18 -6.15
N GLY A 329 3.31 -1.88 -7.23
CA GLY A 329 3.48 -3.32 -7.40
C GLY A 329 2.58 -4.19 -6.50
N LEU A 330 1.55 -3.62 -5.84
CA LEU A 330 0.68 -4.32 -4.89
C LEU A 330 -0.63 -4.83 -5.50
N ARG A 331 -0.71 -5.06 -6.81
CA ARG A 331 -1.85 -5.80 -7.40
C ARG A 331 -1.90 -7.21 -6.84
N LYS A 332 -0.74 -7.86 -6.77
CA LYS A 332 -0.46 -9.11 -6.07
C LYS A 332 0.74 -8.89 -5.17
N THR A 333 0.55 -9.07 -3.86
CA THR A 333 1.68 -8.93 -2.92
C THR A 333 2.70 -10.04 -3.15
N ARG A 334 3.95 -9.77 -2.82
CA ARG A 334 5.05 -10.74 -2.77
C ARG A 334 5.42 -11.15 -1.35
N HIS A 335 4.69 -10.64 -0.39
CA HIS A 335 4.89 -10.89 1.03
C HIS A 335 3.75 -11.74 1.57
N CYS A 336 4.03 -12.56 2.58
CA CYS A 336 3.07 -13.35 3.31
C CYS A 336 2.86 -12.76 4.71
N GLY A 337 1.66 -12.96 5.23
CA GLY A 337 1.25 -12.47 6.55
C GLY A 337 0.76 -11.03 6.53
N ARG A 338 -0.37 -10.80 7.21
CA ARG A 338 -1.08 -9.52 7.19
C ARG A 338 -0.20 -8.35 7.61
N GLY A 339 0.58 -8.50 8.69
CA GLY A 339 1.40 -7.40 9.22
C GLY A 339 2.43 -6.88 8.22
N LEU A 340 3.14 -7.78 7.52
CA LEU A 340 4.11 -7.37 6.51
C LEU A 340 3.45 -6.78 5.26
N VAL A 341 2.32 -7.33 4.83
CA VAL A 341 1.56 -6.79 3.68
C VAL A 341 0.99 -5.41 4.01
N GLU A 342 0.48 -5.21 5.23
CA GLU A 342 -0.01 -3.91 5.72
C GLU A 342 1.11 -2.88 5.76
N TRP A 343 2.27 -3.25 6.30
CA TRP A 343 3.44 -2.38 6.35
C TRP A 343 3.82 -1.85 4.95
N PHE A 344 3.87 -2.75 3.95
CA PHE A 344 4.14 -2.35 2.57
C PHE A 344 3.01 -1.55 1.94
N PHE A 345 1.77 -1.84 2.30
CA PHE A 345 0.62 -1.08 1.82
C PHE A 345 0.66 0.37 2.30
N VAL A 346 0.92 0.57 3.59
CA VAL A 346 1.07 1.91 4.19
C VAL A 346 2.28 2.65 3.62
N LEU A 347 3.45 1.99 3.51
CA LEU A 347 4.63 2.60 2.90
C LEU A 347 4.36 3.01 1.44
N THR A 348 3.63 2.20 0.69
CA THR A 348 3.28 2.49 -0.70
C THR A 348 2.27 3.64 -0.80
N ALA A 349 1.36 3.77 0.16
CA ALA A 349 0.46 4.94 0.26
C ALA A 349 1.25 6.23 0.57
N ALA A 350 2.27 6.16 1.45
CA ALA A 350 3.19 7.26 1.67
C ALA A 350 3.97 7.62 0.39
N ALA A 351 4.44 6.62 -0.35
CA ALA A 351 5.14 6.81 -1.62
C ALA A 351 4.24 7.51 -2.68
N TYR A 352 2.96 7.13 -2.77
CA TYR A 352 2.00 7.83 -3.63
C TYR A 352 1.90 9.31 -3.26
N ASN A 353 1.73 9.62 -1.98
CA ASN A 353 1.69 11.01 -1.50
C ASN A 353 2.97 11.77 -1.86
N LEU A 354 4.15 11.16 -1.64
CA LEU A 354 5.44 11.77 -1.95
C LEU A 354 5.60 12.11 -3.44
N VAL A 355 5.02 11.32 -4.36
CA VAL A 355 5.02 11.63 -5.81
C VAL A 355 4.06 12.77 -6.13
N ARG A 356 2.95 12.89 -5.40
CA ARG A 356 1.90 13.89 -5.64
C ARG A 356 2.21 15.25 -5.03
N ILE A 357 2.74 15.27 -3.80
CA ILE A 357 2.99 16.49 -3.02
C ILE A 357 3.83 17.53 -3.78
N PRO A 358 4.99 17.21 -4.39
CA PRO A 358 5.77 18.22 -5.11
C PRO A 358 5.01 18.92 -6.24
N LYS A 359 4.16 18.17 -6.94
CA LYS A 359 3.31 18.71 -8.02
C LYS A 359 2.27 19.70 -7.48
N LEU A 360 1.70 19.39 -6.30
CA LEU A 360 0.73 20.26 -5.65
C LEU A 360 1.39 21.53 -5.10
N LEU A 361 2.57 21.40 -4.50
CA LEU A 361 3.34 22.56 -4.02
C LEU A 361 3.74 23.50 -5.17
N ALA A 362 4.18 22.94 -6.29
CA ALA A 362 4.50 23.73 -7.49
C ALA A 362 3.28 24.45 -8.11
N ALA A 363 2.07 23.91 -7.92
CA ALA A 363 0.83 24.51 -8.44
C ALA A 363 0.26 25.61 -7.49
N THR A 364 0.73 25.68 -6.25
CA THR A 364 0.27 26.66 -5.25
C THR A 364 1.25 27.80 -4.96
N GLY A 365 2.46 27.75 -5.50
CA GLY A 365 3.48 28.81 -5.48
C GLY A 365 3.46 29.57 -6.79
#